data_9ddd51c19442bc0f5c4cd50a619e11af
#
_entry.id   9ddd51c19442bc0f5c4cd50a619e11af
#
_cell.length_a   1.000
_cell.length_b   1.000
_cell.length_c   1.000
_cell.angle_alpha   90.00
_cell.angle_beta   90.00
_cell.angle_gamma   90.00
#
_symmetry.space_group_name_H-M   'P 1'
#
loop_
_entity.id
_entity.type
_entity.pdbx_description
1 polymer ?
#
loop_
_entity_poly.entity_id
_entity_poly.type
_entity_poly.pdbx_seq_one_letter_code
_entity_poly.pdbx_strand_id
1 'polypeptide(L)'
;MNKLLLNNKPKDSSNEEFIKAWNNSSYTLEALYKTLLVLKEEISNIRKDDFDCPNHYAKLAYNLGQIKAYEFIISVLPDTAKG
;
A
#
# COMPACT_ATOMS: atom_id res chain seq x y z
N MET A 1 3.49 3.56 -14.89
CA MET A 1 2.34 3.26 -14.01
C MET A 1 2.04 1.76 -14.00
N ASN A 2 1.55 1.25 -12.91
CA ASN A 2 1.18 -0.17 -12.77
C ASN A 2 0.07 -0.53 -13.76
N LYS A 3 0.24 -1.63 -14.50
CA LYS A 3 -0.71 -2.05 -15.55
C LYS A 3 -2.07 -2.44 -14.99
N LEU A 4 -2.10 -3.06 -13.81
CA LEU A 4 -3.35 -3.45 -13.17
C LEU A 4 -4.18 -2.21 -12.84
N LEU A 5 -3.54 -1.18 -12.32
CA LEU A 5 -4.20 0.08 -12.01
C LEU A 5 -4.77 0.73 -13.27
N LEU A 6 -3.98 0.77 -14.35
CA LEU A 6 -4.43 1.29 -15.64
C LEU A 6 -5.62 0.53 -16.20
N ASN A 7 -5.63 -0.80 -16.06
CA ASN A 7 -6.72 -1.64 -16.58
C ASN A 7 -8.03 -1.38 -15.83
N ASN A 8 -7.97 -0.84 -14.63
CA ASN A 8 -9.16 -0.54 -13.82
C ASN A 8 -9.57 0.92 -13.87
N LYS A 9 -8.98 1.71 -14.75
CA LYS A 9 -9.39 3.10 -14.93
C LYS A 9 -10.81 3.20 -15.50
N PRO A 10 -11.51 4.35 -15.34
CA PRO A 10 -12.80 4.57 -15.98
C PRO A 10 -12.68 4.42 -17.48
N LYS A 11 -13.68 3.78 -18.12
CA LYS A 11 -13.67 3.50 -19.55
C LYS A 11 -13.63 4.77 -20.41
N ASP A 12 -14.14 5.87 -19.89
CA ASP A 12 -14.21 7.15 -20.60
C ASP A 12 -12.89 7.93 -20.57
N SER A 13 -11.93 7.49 -19.76
CA SER A 13 -10.63 8.14 -19.62
C SER A 13 -9.60 7.53 -20.53
N SER A 14 -8.79 8.37 -21.18
CA SER A 14 -7.59 7.89 -21.86
C SER A 14 -6.52 7.53 -20.83
N ASN A 15 -5.52 6.73 -21.23
CA ASN A 15 -4.41 6.40 -20.37
C ASN A 15 -3.66 7.66 -19.92
N GLU A 16 -3.44 8.60 -20.83
CA GLU A 16 -2.73 9.84 -20.55
C GLU A 16 -3.45 10.70 -19.52
N GLU A 17 -4.76 10.84 -19.67
CA GLU A 17 -5.57 11.59 -18.72
C GLU A 17 -5.56 10.95 -17.33
N PHE A 18 -5.67 9.63 -17.27
CA PHE A 18 -5.66 8.90 -16.01
C PHE A 18 -4.31 9.03 -15.30
N ILE A 19 -3.21 8.85 -16.04
CA ILE A 19 -1.86 8.98 -15.48
C ILE A 19 -1.63 10.39 -14.93
N LYS A 20 -2.06 11.40 -15.69
CA LYS A 20 -1.94 12.79 -15.28
C LYS A 20 -2.73 13.07 -14.00
N ALA A 21 -3.97 12.61 -13.94
CA ALA A 21 -4.82 12.78 -12.75
C ALA A 21 -4.23 12.07 -11.53
N TRP A 22 -3.70 10.86 -11.72
CA TRP A 22 -3.05 10.09 -10.66
C TRP A 22 -1.86 10.86 -10.08
N ASN A 23 -0.99 11.37 -10.96
CA ASN A 23 0.19 12.12 -10.54
C ASN A 23 -0.18 13.46 -9.88
N ASN A 24 -1.27 14.08 -10.30
CA ASN A 24 -1.75 15.33 -9.73
C ASN A 24 -2.45 15.12 -8.38
N SER A 25 -2.76 13.89 -8.01
CA SER A 25 -3.38 13.55 -6.73
C SER A 25 -2.36 13.32 -5.62
N SER A 26 -1.08 13.59 -5.86
CA SER A 26 0.00 13.31 -4.92
C SER A 26 -0.21 13.94 -3.54
N TYR A 27 -0.86 15.12 -3.49
CA TYR A 27 -1.15 15.80 -2.23
C TYR A 27 -2.02 14.94 -1.30
N THR A 28 -3.10 14.36 -1.83
CA THR A 28 -3.99 13.50 -1.05
C THR A 28 -3.41 12.11 -0.85
N LEU A 29 -2.72 11.59 -1.85
CA LEU A 29 -2.11 10.25 -1.79
C LEU A 29 -0.92 10.21 -0.83
N GLU A 30 -0.31 11.34 -0.52
CA GLU A 30 0.73 11.41 0.51
C GLU A 30 0.17 11.00 1.87
N ALA A 31 -1.03 11.43 2.21
CA ALA A 31 -1.68 11.03 3.45
C ALA A 31 -1.93 9.52 3.50
N LEU A 32 -2.36 8.93 2.38
CA LEU A 32 -2.52 7.48 2.28
C LEU A 32 -1.19 6.76 2.46
N TYR A 33 -0.14 7.24 1.82
CA TYR A 33 1.20 6.66 1.96
C TYR A 33 1.65 6.66 3.42
N LYS A 34 1.52 7.78 4.11
CA LYS A 34 1.90 7.90 5.53
C LYS A 34 1.07 6.97 6.41
N THR A 35 -0.23 6.84 6.13
CA THR A 35 -1.12 5.93 6.85
C THR A 35 -0.67 4.48 6.68
N LEU A 36 -0.31 4.08 5.46
CA LEU A 36 0.16 2.73 5.19
C LEU A 36 1.48 2.43 5.92
N LEU A 37 2.37 3.41 6.01
CA LEU A 37 3.62 3.25 6.78
C LEU A 37 3.33 3.01 8.26
N VAL A 38 2.40 3.75 8.84
CA VAL A 38 2.00 3.59 10.25
C VAL A 38 1.40 2.21 10.47
N LEU A 39 0.49 1.76 9.61
CA LEU A 39 -0.14 0.46 9.74
C LEU A 39 0.89 -0.67 9.62
N LYS A 40 1.83 -0.54 8.71
CA LYS A 40 2.90 -1.51 8.52
C LYS A 40 3.77 -1.62 9.76
N GLU A 41 4.09 -0.49 10.38
CA GLU A 41 4.88 -0.46 11.61
C GLU A 41 4.13 -1.08 12.79
N GLU A 42 2.85 -0.80 12.94
CA GLU A 42 2.01 -1.37 13.99
C GLU A 42 1.97 -2.90 13.90
N ILE A 43 1.83 -3.45 12.70
CA ILE A 43 1.83 -4.90 12.47
C ILE A 43 3.19 -5.49 12.85
N SER A 44 4.27 -4.82 12.54
CA SER A 44 5.62 -5.26 12.90
C SER A 44 5.81 -5.30 14.41
N ASN A 45 5.27 -4.33 15.14
CA ASN A 45 5.35 -4.29 16.60
C ASN A 45 4.53 -5.41 17.25
N ILE A 46 3.30 -5.66 16.77
CA ILE A 46 2.46 -6.76 17.25
C ILE A 46 3.18 -8.10 17.06
N ARG A 47 3.85 -8.29 15.92
CA ARG A 47 4.60 -9.50 15.64
C ARG A 47 5.68 -9.78 16.67
N LYS A 48 6.33 -8.75 17.18
CA LYS A 48 7.35 -8.89 18.25
C LYS A 48 6.73 -9.33 19.56
N ASP A 49 5.56 -8.78 19.90
CA ASP A 49 4.87 -9.07 21.15
C ASP A 49 4.24 -10.47 21.17
N ASP A 50 3.93 -11.03 20.00
CA ASP A 50 3.30 -12.35 19.86
C ASP A 50 4.29 -13.50 19.89
N PHE A 51 5.54 -13.29 20.23
CA PHE A 51 6.61 -14.27 20.13
C PHE A 51 6.33 -15.53 20.94
N ASP A 52 5.71 -15.41 22.11
CA ASP A 52 5.43 -16.52 23.01
C ASP A 52 4.04 -17.14 22.81
N CYS A 53 3.32 -16.75 21.77
CA CYS A 53 1.97 -17.23 21.51
C CYS A 53 1.99 -18.62 20.89
N PRO A 54 1.08 -19.56 21.34
CA PRO A 54 1.01 -20.91 20.76
C PRO A 54 0.76 -20.93 19.25
N ASN A 55 0.09 -19.89 18.71
CA ASN A 55 -0.20 -19.78 17.28
C ASN A 55 0.77 -18.82 16.58
N HIS A 56 1.98 -18.71 17.08
CA HIS A 56 2.97 -17.74 16.60
C HIS A 56 3.17 -17.83 15.08
N TYR A 57 3.36 -19.04 14.55
CA TYR A 57 3.63 -19.19 13.12
C TYR A 57 2.46 -18.77 12.25
N ALA A 58 1.23 -19.08 12.65
CA ALA A 58 0.03 -18.67 11.92
C ALA A 58 -0.13 -17.16 11.94
N LYS A 59 0.07 -16.53 13.09
CA LYS A 59 0.02 -15.07 13.22
C LYS A 59 1.12 -14.38 12.43
N LEU A 60 2.32 -14.94 12.45
CA LEU A 60 3.45 -14.42 11.69
C LEU A 60 3.15 -14.46 10.20
N ALA A 61 2.64 -15.58 9.68
CA ALA A 61 2.30 -15.70 8.27
C ALA A 61 1.21 -14.69 7.86
N TYR A 62 0.18 -14.53 8.70
CA TYR A 62 -0.88 -13.55 8.47
C TYR A 62 -0.34 -12.12 8.42
N ASN A 63 0.49 -11.76 9.40
CA ASN A 63 1.08 -10.42 9.47
C ASN A 63 2.01 -10.13 8.28
N LEU A 64 2.79 -11.12 7.85
CA LEU A 64 3.64 -10.99 6.66
C LEU A 64 2.79 -10.78 5.41
N GLY A 65 1.66 -11.47 5.30
CA GLY A 65 0.73 -11.27 4.21
C GLY A 65 0.16 -9.86 4.17
N GLN A 66 -0.20 -9.30 5.33
CA GLN A 66 -0.67 -7.92 5.44
C GLN A 66 0.42 -6.92 5.05
N ILE A 67 1.65 -7.12 5.51
CA ILE A 67 2.77 -6.26 5.17
C ILE A 67 3.01 -6.25 3.67
N LYS A 68 2.98 -7.41 3.02
CA LYS A 68 3.13 -7.51 1.57
C LYS A 68 2.02 -6.79 0.81
N ALA A 69 0.79 -6.86 1.31
CA ALA A 69 -0.35 -6.15 0.71
C ALA A 69 -0.13 -4.63 0.79
N TYR A 70 0.30 -4.13 1.94
CA TYR A 70 0.59 -2.71 2.10
C TYR A 70 1.76 -2.26 1.22
N GLU A 71 2.81 -3.07 1.13
CA GLU A 71 3.94 -2.79 0.25
C GLU A 71 3.52 -2.71 -1.22
N PHE A 72 2.61 -3.59 -1.64
CA PHE A 72 2.08 -3.56 -2.99
C PHE A 72 1.33 -2.25 -3.25
N ILE A 73 0.46 -1.83 -2.32
CA ILE A 73 -0.29 -0.57 -2.47
C ILE A 73 0.69 0.61 -2.54
N ILE A 74 1.71 0.62 -1.67
CA ILE A 74 2.73 1.66 -1.68
C ILE A 74 3.45 1.70 -3.02
N SER A 75 3.74 0.54 -3.61
CA SER A 75 4.48 0.46 -4.88
C SER A 75 3.72 1.06 -6.06
N VAL A 76 2.38 1.11 -6.00
CA VAL A 76 1.57 1.67 -7.10
C VAL A 76 1.30 3.18 -6.91
N LEU A 77 1.64 3.76 -5.77
CA LEU A 77 1.46 5.18 -5.54
C LEU A 77 2.45 6.00 -6.38
N PRO A 78 2.10 7.24 -6.77
CA PRO A 78 3.04 8.10 -7.50
C PRO A 78 4.28 8.39 -6.65
N ASP A 79 5.45 8.49 -7.27
CA ASP A 79 6.68 8.80 -6.57
C ASP A 79 6.61 10.14 -5.83
N THR A 80 5.88 11.12 -6.39
CA THR A 80 5.67 12.42 -5.77
C THR A 80 4.89 12.33 -4.46
N ALA A 81 4.06 11.31 -4.27
CA ALA A 81 3.31 11.07 -3.03
C ALA A 81 4.19 10.46 -1.95
N LYS A 82 5.29 9.82 -2.31
CA LYS A 82 6.18 9.13 -1.37
C LYS A 82 7.25 10.04 -0.78
N GLY A 83 7.20 11.29 -1.09
CA GLY A 83 8.14 12.26 -0.60
C GLY A 83 9.26 12.50 -1.52
#